data_0ce6d47eb1b083a8e6e01c0c2ef7a020
#
_entry.id   0ce6d47eb1b083a8e6e01c0c2ef7a020
#
_cell.length_a   1.000
_cell.length_b   1.000
_cell.length_c   1.000
_cell.angle_alpha   90.00
_cell.angle_beta   90.00
_cell.angle_gamma   90.00
#
_symmetry.space_group_name_H-M   'P 1'
#
loop_
_entity.id
_entity.type
_entity.pdbx_description
1 polymer ?
#
loop_
_entity_poly.entity_id
_entity_poly.type
_entity_poly.pdbx_seq_one_letter_code
_entity_poly.pdbx_strand_id
1 'polypeptide(L)'
;HDAERDWCGDFCIISRALLENSGVDPKEIRAVGASALGADCLPVDEQCRPLRKAILYGIDARAVSEIEQLTEMYGIEQIRKWYGRPLCSSDVMPKILWIRNNEPEIYAKTHKFLTGSSYITAKLTGNYVVDRFLGLASFNPLYDPKTWQPVPELCAPICRPDQLAKIQEAADIAGLVTTRAAKETGLAQGTPVITGTDDSGAEAISSGVVKPGQ
;
A
#
# COMPACT_ATOMS: atom_id res chain seq x y z
N HIS A 1 -11.50 -7.83 1.34
CA HIS A 1 -12.11 -6.72 0.59
C HIS A 1 -11.85 -6.89 -0.91
N ASP A 2 -12.80 -6.49 -1.71
CA ASP A 2 -12.66 -6.34 -3.16
C ASP A 2 -12.19 -4.91 -3.42
N ALA A 3 -10.91 -4.75 -3.77
CA ALA A 3 -10.32 -3.41 -3.85
C ALA A 3 -10.93 -2.54 -4.97
N GLU A 4 -11.41 -3.15 -6.06
CA GLU A 4 -12.07 -2.39 -7.13
C GLU A 4 -13.43 -1.84 -6.67
N ARG A 5 -14.22 -2.67 -6.00
CA ARG A 5 -15.55 -2.28 -5.52
C ARG A 5 -15.49 -1.50 -4.22
N ASP A 6 -14.83 -2.08 -3.19
CA ASP A 6 -14.93 -1.57 -1.80
C ASP A 6 -13.97 -0.38 -1.55
N TRP A 7 -12.82 -0.31 -2.23
CA TRP A 7 -11.89 0.79 -2.05
C TRP A 7 -12.03 1.86 -3.12
N CYS A 8 -11.78 1.50 -4.39
CA CYS A 8 -11.86 2.46 -5.50
C CYS A 8 -13.30 2.91 -5.76
N GLY A 9 -14.27 1.99 -5.71
CA GLY A 9 -15.69 2.29 -5.90
C GLY A 9 -16.22 3.24 -4.84
N ASP A 10 -15.97 2.94 -3.55
CA ASP A 10 -16.40 3.80 -2.45
C ASP A 10 -15.69 5.17 -2.50
N PHE A 11 -14.39 5.20 -2.83
CA PHE A 11 -13.68 6.46 -3.04
C PHE A 11 -14.36 7.32 -4.12
N CYS A 12 -14.73 6.74 -5.26
CA CYS A 12 -15.41 7.45 -6.34
C CYS A 12 -16.78 7.97 -5.91
N ILE A 13 -17.56 7.16 -5.19
CA ILE A 13 -18.89 7.55 -4.68
C ILE A 13 -18.77 8.71 -3.70
N ILE A 14 -17.87 8.59 -2.71
CA ILE A 14 -17.66 9.58 -1.66
C ILE A 14 -17.14 10.90 -2.27
N SER A 15 -16.16 10.83 -3.18
CA SER A 15 -15.60 12.01 -3.84
C SER A 15 -16.69 12.80 -4.60
N ARG A 16 -17.51 12.13 -5.39
CA ARG A 16 -18.63 12.75 -6.10
C ARG A 16 -19.65 13.37 -5.15
N ALA A 17 -20.07 12.62 -4.13
CA ALA A 17 -21.04 13.10 -3.15
C ALA A 17 -20.54 14.34 -2.38
N LEU A 18 -19.25 14.37 -2.03
CA LEU A 18 -18.64 15.53 -1.37
C LEU A 18 -18.62 16.77 -2.28
N LEU A 19 -18.25 16.60 -3.55
CA LEU A 19 -18.26 17.72 -4.52
C LEU A 19 -19.68 18.25 -4.77
N GLU A 20 -20.65 17.36 -4.95
CA GLU A 20 -22.06 17.73 -5.15
C GLU A 20 -22.64 18.45 -3.93
N ASN A 21 -22.42 17.91 -2.73
CA ASN A 21 -23.00 18.46 -1.50
C ASN A 21 -22.32 19.76 -1.04
N SER A 22 -21.03 19.94 -1.30
CA SER A 22 -20.30 21.15 -0.92
C SER A 22 -20.48 22.30 -1.92
N GLY A 23 -20.79 21.99 -3.19
CA GLY A 23 -20.83 22.96 -4.26
C GLY A 23 -19.45 23.55 -4.64
N VAL A 24 -18.35 22.97 -4.13
CA VAL A 24 -16.99 23.41 -4.44
C VAL A 24 -16.66 23.05 -5.90
N ASP A 25 -16.10 24.00 -6.65
CA ASP A 25 -15.56 23.71 -7.98
C ASP A 25 -14.42 22.68 -7.85
N PRO A 26 -14.47 21.55 -8.56
CA PRO A 26 -13.39 20.56 -8.54
C PRO A 26 -12.00 21.14 -8.83
N LYS A 27 -11.91 22.26 -9.55
CA LYS A 27 -10.64 22.98 -9.82
C LYS A 27 -10.07 23.70 -8.61
N GLU A 28 -10.88 23.95 -7.58
CA GLU A 28 -10.41 24.56 -6.32
C GLU A 28 -9.80 23.53 -5.37
N ILE A 29 -9.97 22.22 -5.64
CA ILE A 29 -9.31 21.17 -4.85
C ILE A 29 -7.81 21.22 -5.09
N ARG A 30 -7.06 21.54 -4.04
CA ARG A 30 -5.62 21.79 -4.11
C ARG A 30 -4.78 20.51 -4.07
N ALA A 31 -5.26 19.48 -3.43
CA ALA A 31 -4.66 18.17 -3.39
C ALA A 31 -5.66 17.12 -2.90
N VAL A 32 -5.39 15.86 -3.21
CA VAL A 32 -6.10 14.70 -2.68
C VAL A 32 -5.10 13.67 -2.17
N GLY A 33 -5.48 12.94 -1.13
CA GLY A 33 -4.69 11.84 -0.58
C GLY A 33 -5.61 10.81 0.05
N ALA A 34 -5.10 9.59 0.21
CA ALA A 34 -5.79 8.51 0.86
C ALA A 34 -5.03 8.07 2.11
N SER A 35 -5.74 7.83 3.20
CA SER A 35 -5.29 6.93 4.26
C SER A 35 -6.17 5.69 4.24
N ALA A 36 -5.60 4.56 4.55
CA ALA A 36 -6.32 3.29 4.52
C ALA A 36 -5.75 2.33 5.55
N LEU A 37 -6.48 1.25 5.84
CA LEU A 37 -5.99 0.17 6.70
C LEU A 37 -4.59 -0.23 6.27
N GLY A 38 -3.64 -0.15 7.20
CA GLY A 38 -2.23 -0.38 6.93
C GLY A 38 -1.89 -1.83 6.63
N ALA A 39 -0.75 -2.06 5.97
CA ALA A 39 -0.15 -3.37 5.72
C ALA A 39 -1.05 -4.42 5.05
N ASP A 40 -2.03 -3.99 4.26
CA ASP A 40 -2.76 -4.87 3.35
C ASP A 40 -1.82 -5.37 2.24
N CYS A 41 -2.12 -6.52 1.66
CA CYS A 41 -1.38 -7.06 0.52
C CYS A 41 -2.34 -7.30 -0.66
N LEU A 42 -2.23 -6.45 -1.67
CA LEU A 42 -3.04 -6.51 -2.89
C LEU A 42 -2.12 -6.69 -4.11
N PRO A 43 -2.11 -7.86 -4.77
CA PRO A 43 -1.44 -8.03 -6.05
C PRO A 43 -2.27 -7.40 -7.17
N VAL A 44 -1.63 -6.58 -7.99
CA VAL A 44 -2.25 -5.95 -9.18
C VAL A 44 -1.45 -6.26 -10.44
N ASP A 45 -2.12 -6.23 -11.59
CA ASP A 45 -1.48 -6.32 -12.90
C ASP A 45 -0.92 -4.97 -13.38
N GLU A 46 -0.35 -4.93 -14.58
CA GLU A 46 0.22 -3.72 -15.20
C GLU A 46 -0.80 -2.60 -15.44
N GLN A 47 -2.09 -2.92 -15.49
CA GLN A 47 -3.18 -1.96 -15.63
C GLN A 47 -3.79 -1.56 -14.30
N CYS A 48 -3.13 -1.91 -13.17
CA CYS A 48 -3.61 -1.68 -11.81
C CYS A 48 -4.98 -2.35 -11.53
N ARG A 49 -5.24 -3.51 -12.14
CA ARG A 49 -6.42 -4.32 -11.85
C ARG A 49 -6.07 -5.33 -10.76
N PRO A 50 -6.87 -5.44 -9.70
CA PRO A 50 -6.67 -6.46 -8.69
C PRO A 50 -6.74 -7.87 -9.28
N LEU A 51 -5.75 -8.70 -8.99
CA LEU A 51 -5.70 -10.10 -9.42
C LEU A 51 -6.47 -11.04 -8.47
N ARG A 52 -6.77 -10.55 -7.28
CA ARG A 52 -7.54 -11.20 -6.23
C ARG A 52 -8.01 -10.19 -5.20
N LYS A 53 -8.87 -10.62 -4.26
CA LYS A 53 -9.21 -9.82 -3.07
C LYS A 53 -7.98 -9.61 -2.19
N ALA A 54 -7.86 -8.43 -1.57
CA ALA A 54 -6.76 -8.10 -0.68
C ALA A 54 -6.67 -9.06 0.52
N ILE A 55 -5.44 -9.36 0.94
CA ILE A 55 -5.15 -10.01 2.23
C ILE A 55 -5.00 -8.89 3.26
N LEU A 56 -5.96 -8.81 4.17
CA LEU A 56 -6.07 -7.67 5.09
C LEU A 56 -5.07 -7.72 6.24
N TYR A 57 -4.77 -6.53 6.76
CA TYR A 57 -3.95 -6.33 7.95
C TYR A 57 -4.56 -7.01 9.18
N GLY A 58 -3.77 -7.82 9.88
CA GLY A 58 -4.09 -8.37 11.20
C GLY A 58 -5.28 -9.33 11.28
N ILE A 59 -6.29 -9.14 10.42
CA ILE A 59 -7.53 -9.92 10.42
C ILE A 59 -7.34 -11.25 9.68
N ASP A 60 -6.60 -11.23 8.58
CA ASP A 60 -6.38 -12.39 7.72
C ASP A 60 -5.11 -13.13 8.13
N ALA A 61 -5.28 -14.24 8.82
CA ALA A 61 -4.20 -15.04 9.36
C ALA A 61 -3.77 -16.23 8.46
N ARG A 62 -4.09 -16.20 7.16
CA ARG A 62 -3.81 -17.33 6.24
C ARG A 62 -2.34 -17.70 6.09
N ALA A 63 -1.42 -16.75 6.29
CA ALA A 63 0.02 -16.91 6.06
C ALA A 63 0.79 -17.47 7.28
N VAL A 64 0.15 -18.27 8.13
CA VAL A 64 0.80 -18.84 9.33
C VAL A 64 1.96 -19.75 8.95
N SER A 65 1.78 -20.62 7.96
CA SER A 65 2.84 -21.52 7.47
C SER A 65 4.02 -20.74 6.89
N GLU A 66 3.76 -19.62 6.24
CA GLU A 66 4.81 -18.76 5.69
C GLU A 66 5.55 -17.98 6.77
N ILE A 67 4.88 -17.64 7.87
CA ILE A 67 5.53 -17.06 9.07
C ILE A 67 6.51 -18.08 9.67
N GLU A 68 6.10 -19.34 9.79
CA GLU A 68 6.96 -20.43 10.26
C GLU A 68 8.15 -20.63 9.31
N GLN A 69 7.89 -20.76 8.01
CA GLN A 69 8.92 -20.90 6.97
C GLN A 69 9.95 -19.75 7.00
N LEU A 70 9.49 -18.50 7.13
CA LEU A 70 10.38 -17.34 7.21
C LEU A 70 11.17 -17.31 8.52
N THR A 71 10.55 -17.77 9.62
CA THR A 71 11.22 -17.87 10.93
C THR A 71 12.32 -18.92 10.91
N GLU A 72 12.09 -20.05 10.25
CA GLU A 72 13.13 -21.07 10.04
C GLU A 72 14.26 -20.57 9.12
N MET A 73 13.90 -19.87 8.04
CA MET A 73 14.85 -19.36 7.03
C MET A 73 15.80 -18.30 7.59
N TYR A 74 15.29 -17.33 8.35
CA TYR A 74 16.07 -16.18 8.81
C TYR A 74 16.49 -16.27 10.27
N GLY A 75 15.85 -17.12 11.06
CA GLY A 75 16.03 -17.20 12.51
C GLY A 75 15.31 -16.10 13.27
N ILE A 76 14.78 -16.45 14.45
CA ILE A 76 13.98 -15.53 15.28
C ILE A 76 14.75 -14.28 15.69
N GLU A 77 16.05 -14.38 15.95
CA GLU A 77 16.90 -13.25 16.35
C GLU A 77 17.08 -12.24 15.23
N GLN A 78 17.19 -12.69 13.97
CA GLN A 78 17.26 -11.79 12.83
C GLN A 78 15.92 -11.11 12.56
N ILE A 79 14.81 -11.83 12.70
CA ILE A 79 13.46 -11.27 12.60
C ILE A 79 13.23 -10.19 13.66
N ARG A 80 13.63 -10.44 14.90
CA ARG A 80 13.54 -9.46 15.99
C ARG A 80 14.38 -8.20 15.72
N LYS A 81 15.54 -8.33 15.07
CA LYS A 81 16.34 -7.17 14.65
C LYS A 81 15.60 -6.32 13.62
N TRP A 82 14.86 -6.95 12.71
CA TRP A 82 14.11 -6.24 11.67
C TRP A 82 12.82 -5.61 12.20
N TYR A 83 12.04 -6.35 13.00
CA TYR A 83 10.69 -5.98 13.38
C TYR A 83 10.52 -5.57 14.85
N GLY A 84 11.54 -5.77 15.69
CA GLY A 84 11.43 -5.60 17.15
C GLY A 84 10.58 -6.68 17.83
N ARG A 85 9.99 -7.61 17.07
CA ARG A 85 9.05 -8.66 17.51
C ARG A 85 9.12 -9.87 16.56
N PRO A 86 8.50 -11.01 16.89
CA PRO A 86 8.23 -12.07 15.92
C PRO A 86 7.33 -11.59 14.77
N LEU A 87 7.40 -12.28 13.62
CA LEU A 87 6.45 -12.09 12.53
C LEU A 87 5.02 -12.41 12.96
N CYS A 88 4.06 -11.71 12.38
CA CYS A 88 2.64 -11.95 12.61
C CYS A 88 1.80 -11.66 11.35
N SER A 89 0.48 -11.86 11.45
CA SER A 89 -0.47 -11.65 10.34
C SER A 89 -0.55 -10.19 9.85
N SER A 90 0.04 -9.24 10.59
CA SER A 90 0.12 -7.84 10.18
C SER A 90 1.22 -7.58 9.13
N ASP A 91 2.21 -8.47 9.00
CA ASP A 91 3.36 -8.26 8.13
C ASP A 91 3.03 -8.60 6.67
N VAL A 92 3.58 -7.84 5.73
CA VAL A 92 3.31 -8.02 4.29
C VAL A 92 4.15 -9.16 3.70
N MET A 93 5.39 -9.32 4.16
CA MET A 93 6.32 -10.33 3.63
C MET A 93 5.71 -11.76 3.65
N PRO A 94 5.11 -12.26 4.76
CA PRO A 94 4.46 -13.57 4.76
C PRO A 94 3.27 -13.66 3.80
N LYS A 95 2.51 -12.57 3.61
CA LYS A 95 1.36 -12.53 2.70
C LYS A 95 1.79 -12.65 1.23
N ILE A 96 2.88 -11.98 0.86
CA ILE A 96 3.46 -12.12 -0.49
C ILE A 96 3.94 -13.56 -0.72
N LEU A 97 4.64 -14.13 0.25
CA LEU A 97 5.10 -15.51 0.17
C LEU A 97 3.93 -16.49 0.07
N TRP A 98 2.85 -16.25 0.83
CA TRP A 98 1.64 -17.06 0.74
C TRP A 98 1.06 -17.04 -0.68
N ILE A 99 0.96 -15.87 -1.32
CA ILE A 99 0.49 -15.76 -2.71
C ILE A 99 1.42 -16.54 -3.65
N ARG A 100 2.73 -16.42 -3.47
CA ARG A 100 3.72 -17.15 -4.27
C ARG A 100 3.57 -18.67 -4.13
N ASN A 101 3.34 -19.18 -2.92
CA ASN A 101 3.25 -20.61 -2.62
C ASN A 101 1.90 -21.21 -3.03
N ASN A 102 0.80 -20.50 -2.79
CA ASN A 102 -0.56 -21.03 -2.89
C ASN A 102 -1.30 -20.57 -4.15
N GLU A 103 -0.91 -19.44 -4.74
CA GLU A 103 -1.51 -18.85 -5.93
C GLU A 103 -0.43 -18.47 -6.97
N PRO A 104 0.41 -19.43 -7.45
CA PRO A 104 1.57 -19.12 -8.28
C PRO A 104 1.22 -18.44 -9.61
N GLU A 105 0.03 -18.68 -10.17
CA GLU A 105 -0.44 -18.00 -11.38
C GLU A 105 -0.75 -16.52 -11.13
N ILE A 106 -1.29 -16.17 -9.95
CA ILE A 106 -1.51 -14.80 -9.53
C ILE A 106 -0.17 -14.12 -9.30
N TYR A 107 0.72 -14.79 -8.55
CA TYR A 107 2.08 -14.27 -8.34
C TYR A 107 2.82 -13.97 -9.64
N ALA A 108 2.76 -14.87 -10.62
CA ALA A 108 3.43 -14.70 -11.91
C ALA A 108 2.91 -13.48 -12.70
N LYS A 109 1.60 -13.20 -12.61
CA LYS A 109 0.93 -12.06 -13.27
C LYS A 109 1.05 -10.76 -12.47
N THR A 110 1.51 -10.83 -11.22
CA THR A 110 1.59 -9.65 -10.36
C THR A 110 2.66 -8.68 -10.87
N HIS A 111 2.22 -7.47 -11.21
CA HIS A 111 3.09 -6.34 -11.52
C HIS A 111 3.55 -5.65 -10.24
N LYS A 112 2.62 -5.38 -9.29
CA LYS A 112 2.93 -4.74 -8.01
C LYS A 112 2.14 -5.37 -6.87
N PHE A 113 2.75 -5.38 -5.66
CA PHE A 113 2.06 -5.60 -4.40
C PHE A 113 1.80 -4.25 -3.74
N LEU A 114 0.54 -3.91 -3.50
CA LEU A 114 0.11 -2.61 -3.00
C LEU A 114 -0.63 -2.73 -1.66
N THR A 115 -0.60 -1.66 -0.88
CA THR A 115 -1.49 -1.43 0.26
C THR A 115 -2.75 -0.69 -0.19
N GLY A 116 -3.72 -0.47 0.71
CA GLY A 116 -4.95 0.23 0.38
C GLY A 116 -4.72 1.65 -0.13
N SER A 117 -3.93 2.47 0.60
CA SER A 117 -3.59 3.83 0.18
C SER A 117 -2.79 3.86 -1.13
N SER A 118 -1.80 2.97 -1.28
CA SER A 118 -1.01 2.85 -2.50
C SER A 118 -1.86 2.49 -3.72
N TYR A 119 -2.87 1.63 -3.54
CA TYR A 119 -3.79 1.25 -4.61
C TYR A 119 -4.65 2.44 -5.07
N ILE A 120 -5.25 3.21 -4.13
CA ILE A 120 -6.02 4.41 -4.48
C ILE A 120 -5.13 5.42 -5.21
N THR A 121 -3.92 5.67 -4.72
CA THR A 121 -2.95 6.56 -5.36
C THR A 121 -2.61 6.08 -6.77
N ALA A 122 -2.37 4.79 -6.99
CA ALA A 122 -2.11 4.23 -8.32
C ALA A 122 -3.32 4.36 -9.26
N LYS A 123 -4.55 4.15 -8.76
CA LYS A 123 -5.79 4.34 -9.55
C LYS A 123 -5.98 5.79 -9.99
N LEU A 124 -5.61 6.75 -9.15
CA LEU A 124 -5.74 8.18 -9.46
C LEU A 124 -4.66 8.69 -10.43
N THR A 125 -3.43 8.18 -10.31
CA THR A 125 -2.24 8.77 -10.97
C THR A 125 -1.59 7.88 -12.03
N GLY A 126 -1.77 6.57 -11.94
CA GLY A 126 -0.99 5.59 -12.70
C GLY A 126 0.40 5.31 -12.12
N ASN A 127 0.79 5.90 -11.00
CA ASN A 127 2.10 5.73 -10.37
C ASN A 127 2.01 4.78 -9.16
N TYR A 128 2.96 3.87 -9.07
CA TYR A 128 3.03 2.86 -8.01
C TYR A 128 3.99 3.31 -6.92
N VAL A 129 3.44 3.89 -5.86
CA VAL A 129 4.19 4.39 -4.71
C VAL A 129 3.66 3.81 -3.41
N VAL A 130 4.49 3.80 -2.39
CA VAL A 130 4.14 3.47 -1.00
C VAL A 130 4.81 4.50 -0.10
N ASP A 131 4.15 4.90 0.99
CA ASP A 131 4.79 5.83 1.92
C ASP A 131 5.94 5.15 2.69
N ARG A 132 6.86 5.98 3.19
CA ARG A 132 8.05 5.53 3.88
C ARG A 132 7.73 4.69 5.12
N PHE A 133 6.69 5.03 5.86
CA PHE A 133 6.32 4.29 7.05
C PHE A 133 5.91 2.86 6.69
N LEU A 134 4.93 2.68 5.79
CA LEU A 134 4.50 1.35 5.35
C LEU A 134 5.63 0.60 4.63
N GLY A 135 6.37 1.27 3.75
CA GLY A 135 7.47 0.66 3.00
C GLY A 135 8.55 0.08 3.91
N LEU A 136 8.95 0.82 4.95
CA LEU A 136 10.03 0.39 5.83
C LEU A 136 9.57 -0.42 7.04
N ALA A 137 8.32 -0.29 7.49
CA ALA A 137 7.80 -1.07 8.61
C ALA A 137 7.12 -2.38 8.15
N SER A 138 6.19 -2.28 7.20
CA SER A 138 5.32 -3.40 6.82
C SER A 138 5.93 -4.31 5.76
N PHE A 139 6.74 -3.75 4.84
CA PHE A 139 7.51 -4.51 3.85
C PHE A 139 8.95 -4.84 4.31
N ASN A 140 9.27 -4.56 5.57
CA ASN A 140 10.58 -4.92 6.12
C ASN A 140 10.84 -6.43 5.94
N PRO A 141 12.06 -6.89 5.61
CA PRO A 141 13.27 -6.12 5.29
C PRO A 141 13.50 -5.91 3.78
N LEU A 142 12.45 -5.96 2.97
CA LEU A 142 12.56 -5.96 1.50
C LEU A 142 13.13 -4.66 0.92
N TYR A 143 13.13 -3.57 1.69
CA TYR A 143 13.76 -2.30 1.32
C TYR A 143 14.93 -1.95 2.24
N ASP A 144 15.97 -1.36 1.67
CA ASP A 144 17.05 -0.76 2.44
C ASP A 144 16.59 0.54 3.11
N PRO A 145 16.72 0.69 4.44
CA PRO A 145 16.19 1.85 5.17
C PRO A 145 16.93 3.16 4.90
N LYS A 146 18.10 3.12 4.28
CA LYS A 146 18.90 4.32 3.95
C LYS A 146 18.62 4.80 2.52
N THR A 147 18.51 3.86 1.59
CA THR A 147 18.35 4.18 0.17
C THR A 147 16.92 4.09 -0.32
N TRP A 148 16.04 3.42 0.45
CA TRP A 148 14.63 3.12 0.12
C TRP A 148 14.47 2.28 -1.15
N GLN A 149 15.54 1.60 -1.54
CA GLN A 149 15.51 0.71 -2.69
C GLN A 149 15.25 -0.73 -2.26
N PRO A 150 14.59 -1.54 -3.10
CA PRO A 150 14.48 -2.97 -2.85
C PRO A 150 15.85 -3.62 -2.71
N VAL A 151 16.00 -4.54 -1.76
CA VAL A 151 17.21 -5.33 -1.52
C VAL A 151 17.07 -6.67 -2.25
N PRO A 152 17.74 -6.89 -3.40
CA PRO A 152 17.51 -8.06 -4.25
C PRO A 152 17.67 -9.40 -3.51
N GLU A 153 18.65 -9.50 -2.63
CA GLU A 153 18.97 -10.73 -1.87
C GLU A 153 17.86 -11.08 -0.87
N LEU A 154 17.22 -10.07 -0.26
CA LEU A 154 16.11 -10.25 0.66
C LEU A 154 14.78 -10.41 -0.09
N CYS A 155 14.67 -9.84 -1.26
CA CYS A 155 13.51 -10.04 -2.12
C CYS A 155 13.47 -11.46 -2.73
N ALA A 156 14.59 -12.00 -3.16
CA ALA A 156 14.67 -13.24 -3.95
C ALA A 156 13.83 -14.43 -3.42
N PRO A 157 13.79 -14.75 -2.13
CA PRO A 157 12.95 -15.80 -1.60
C PRO A 157 11.45 -15.44 -1.51
N ILE A 158 11.08 -14.18 -1.64
CA ILE A 158 9.74 -13.64 -1.40
C ILE A 158 9.07 -13.17 -2.70
N CYS A 159 9.70 -12.21 -3.39
CA CYS A 159 9.16 -11.56 -4.58
C CYS A 159 10.28 -11.10 -5.50
N ARG A 160 9.93 -10.63 -6.68
CA ARG A 160 10.89 -9.89 -7.52
C ARG A 160 10.98 -8.44 -7.03
N PRO A 161 12.18 -7.80 -7.04
CA PRO A 161 12.33 -6.40 -6.65
C PRO A 161 11.41 -5.44 -7.42
N ASP A 162 11.16 -5.72 -8.69
CA ASP A 162 10.28 -4.93 -9.55
C ASP A 162 8.79 -5.02 -9.18
N GLN A 163 8.38 -6.00 -8.36
CA GLN A 163 7.02 -6.11 -7.84
C GLN A 163 6.75 -5.18 -6.64
N LEU A 164 7.77 -4.52 -6.12
CA LEU A 164 7.64 -3.56 -5.03
C LEU A 164 7.40 -2.14 -5.57
N ALA A 165 6.60 -1.35 -4.85
CA ALA A 165 6.32 0.04 -5.19
C ALA A 165 7.50 0.96 -4.80
N LYS A 166 7.62 2.12 -5.42
CA LYS A 166 8.64 3.12 -5.03
C LYS A 166 8.27 3.76 -3.70
N ILE A 167 9.22 3.83 -2.75
CA ILE A 167 9.01 4.57 -1.50
C ILE A 167 9.10 6.08 -1.74
N GLN A 168 8.18 6.83 -1.12
CA GLN A 168 8.15 8.29 -1.05
C GLN A 168 7.72 8.74 0.34
N GLU A 169 7.89 10.01 0.68
CA GLU A 169 7.27 10.57 1.89
C GLU A 169 5.75 10.66 1.72
N ALA A 170 4.99 10.52 2.81
CA ALA A 170 3.52 10.49 2.77
C ALA A 170 2.91 11.76 2.12
N ALA A 171 3.55 12.92 2.32
CA ALA A 171 3.11 14.21 1.79
C ALA A 171 3.69 14.55 0.40
N ASP A 172 4.58 13.72 -0.15
CA ASP A 172 5.13 13.94 -1.49
C ASP A 172 4.03 13.78 -2.55
N ILE A 173 4.10 14.57 -3.61
CA ILE A 173 3.21 14.44 -4.75
C ILE A 173 3.58 13.16 -5.52
N ALA A 174 2.71 12.16 -5.46
CA ALA A 174 2.85 10.91 -6.19
C ALA A 174 2.56 11.06 -7.69
N GLY A 175 1.72 12.03 -8.04
CA GLY A 175 1.33 12.32 -9.41
C GLY A 175 0.13 13.26 -9.47
N LEU A 176 -0.52 13.29 -10.62
CA LEU A 176 -1.69 14.12 -10.87
C LEU A 176 -2.88 13.23 -11.23
N VAL A 177 -4.09 13.67 -10.88
CA VAL A 177 -5.33 13.01 -11.29
C VAL A 177 -5.38 12.90 -12.81
N THR A 178 -5.44 11.66 -13.31
CA THR A 178 -5.51 11.36 -14.73
C THR A 178 -6.88 11.70 -15.31
N THR A 179 -6.98 11.80 -16.65
CA THR A 179 -8.27 11.98 -17.34
C THR A 179 -9.29 10.90 -16.98
N ARG A 180 -8.83 9.64 -16.82
CA ARG A 180 -9.68 8.52 -16.43
C ARG A 180 -10.20 8.72 -15.01
N ALA A 181 -9.29 8.96 -14.06
CA ALA A 181 -9.64 9.16 -12.66
C ALA A 181 -10.57 10.36 -12.47
N ALA A 182 -10.36 11.46 -13.20
CA ALA A 182 -11.26 12.63 -13.19
C ALA A 182 -12.70 12.27 -13.58
N LYS A 183 -12.86 11.45 -14.62
CA LYS A 183 -14.19 10.96 -15.04
C LYS A 183 -14.84 10.05 -13.99
N GLU A 184 -14.06 9.24 -13.28
CA GLU A 184 -14.57 8.30 -12.28
C GLU A 184 -14.91 8.98 -10.95
N THR A 185 -14.12 9.96 -10.52
CA THR A 185 -14.21 10.58 -9.18
C THR A 185 -14.93 11.93 -9.14
N GLY A 186 -15.03 12.63 -10.27
CA GLY A 186 -15.50 14.03 -10.33
C GLY A 186 -14.41 15.06 -10.00
N LEU A 187 -13.21 14.65 -9.58
CA LEU A 187 -12.08 15.54 -9.37
C LEU A 187 -11.61 16.17 -10.69
N ALA A 188 -11.00 17.35 -10.63
CA ALA A 188 -10.40 17.95 -11.81
C ALA A 188 -9.17 17.16 -12.27
N GLN A 189 -9.04 16.95 -13.58
CA GLN A 189 -7.79 16.43 -14.14
C GLN A 189 -6.64 17.37 -13.79
N GLY A 190 -5.52 16.80 -13.37
CA GLY A 190 -4.34 17.56 -12.96
C GLY A 190 -4.32 17.96 -11.48
N THR A 191 -5.35 17.64 -10.69
CA THR A 191 -5.29 17.81 -9.23
C THR A 191 -4.12 17.00 -8.66
N PRO A 192 -3.24 17.59 -7.84
CA PRO A 192 -2.15 16.86 -7.18
C PRO A 192 -2.67 15.74 -6.28
N VAL A 193 -2.02 14.59 -6.34
CA VAL A 193 -2.29 13.43 -5.47
C VAL A 193 -1.05 13.17 -4.65
N ILE A 194 -1.18 13.20 -3.32
CA ILE A 194 -0.08 12.83 -2.42
C ILE A 194 0.03 11.32 -2.28
N THR A 195 1.19 10.84 -1.81
CA THR A 195 1.45 9.41 -1.60
C THR A 195 0.42 8.77 -0.67
N GLY A 196 -0.01 9.52 0.35
CA GLY A 196 -0.91 8.98 1.39
C GLY A 196 -0.15 8.13 2.41
N THR A 197 -0.86 7.51 3.33
CA THR A 197 -0.26 6.68 4.40
C THR A 197 -1.29 5.67 4.92
N ASP A 198 -0.98 4.98 6.02
CA ASP A 198 -1.93 4.15 6.74
C ASP A 198 -2.86 4.99 7.65
N ASP A 199 -3.88 4.31 8.18
CA ASP A 199 -4.85 4.89 9.11
C ASP A 199 -4.17 5.33 10.41
N SER A 200 -3.35 4.49 11.01
CA SER A 200 -2.71 4.77 12.30
C SER A 200 -1.75 5.97 12.24
N GLY A 201 -1.00 6.12 11.17
CA GLY A 201 -0.13 7.28 10.94
C GLY A 201 -0.92 8.58 10.75
N ALA A 202 -2.01 8.52 9.98
CA ALA A 202 -2.90 9.65 9.77
C ALA A 202 -3.61 10.08 11.06
N GLU A 203 -4.10 9.12 11.86
CA GLU A 203 -4.76 9.36 13.14
C GLU A 203 -3.80 9.94 14.17
N ALA A 204 -2.57 9.43 14.26
CA ALA A 204 -1.54 9.99 15.14
C ALA A 204 -1.27 11.47 14.83
N ILE A 205 -1.09 11.83 13.56
CA ILE A 205 -0.88 13.22 13.15
C ILE A 205 -2.13 14.06 13.46
N SER A 206 -3.33 13.56 13.20
CA SER A 206 -4.58 14.28 13.45
C SER A 206 -4.81 14.56 14.93
N SER A 207 -4.30 13.70 15.82
CA SER A 207 -4.34 13.91 17.28
C SER A 207 -3.18 14.76 17.82
N GLY A 208 -2.33 15.31 16.93
CA GLY A 208 -1.26 16.23 17.29
C GLY A 208 0.08 15.58 17.62
N VAL A 209 0.24 14.29 17.34
CA VAL A 209 1.53 13.59 17.47
C VAL A 209 2.43 14.01 16.30
N VAL A 210 3.36 14.94 16.57
CA VAL A 210 4.26 15.52 15.54
C VAL A 210 5.73 15.42 15.91
N LYS A 211 6.06 14.85 17.06
CA LYS A 211 7.44 14.69 17.55
C LYS A 211 7.64 13.31 18.18
N PRO A 212 8.86 12.75 18.08
CA PRO A 212 9.20 11.52 18.79
C PRO A 212 8.96 11.64 20.31
N GLY A 213 8.33 10.63 20.90
CA GLY A 213 8.06 10.58 22.35
C GLY A 213 6.76 11.24 22.81
N GLN A 214 5.93 11.69 21.88
CA GLN A 214 4.56 12.14 22.17
C GLN A 214 3.58 10.98 22.20
#